data_4c214e3a0bf202e09b43ac37012944af
#
_entry.id   4c214e3a0bf202e09b43ac37012944af
#
_cell.length_a   1.000
_cell.length_b   1.000
_cell.length_c   1.000
_cell.angle_alpha   90.00
_cell.angle_beta   90.00
_cell.angle_gamma   90.00
#
_symmetry.space_group_name_H-M   'P 1'
#
loop_
_entity.id
_entity.type
_entity.pdbx_description
1 polymer ?
#
loop_
_entity_poly.entity_id
_entity_poly.type
_entity_poly.pdbx_seq_one_letter_code
_entity_poly.pdbx_strand_id
1 'polypeptide(L)'
;MICPCSRSRFHWVIQLCSLICLVAGCCSLPAARAQNLDKPLQTIDEDITAFAYTPDGRIVYSVHRNYKTKLYDLEHDDIWLQDAGGKHRRLLEGQKFTRGNQPFSYIGNSFRFSANGRIILAELLTTTVVDDSGKAEDSFQTLLLDDSGKEIRIAKGDSIIPDAADPFFLPDSVTINFLSEAVKPRLLFSLKATRLNTGTFKSPHQDRTFRDVVPLPGVPSAIAVEQDHAMTGPSRLQRIELFTEDDKELATLDSYEGGLSVSPSGKKVAYFVDKEILEVRDLASPNLLARLRVGLGVFRWSPDESRILLKRAIEKKSGDLVWIDLPPLSAHSPGQDIPISQPVPAPILHSLTFRDFAISPDGRFLAVIIPGKRSLLVFPLPH
;
A
#
# COMPACT_ATOMS: atom_id res chain seq x y z
N MET A 1 86.71 -0.91 19.91
CA MET A 1 85.47 -0.49 20.54
C MET A 1 84.56 0.11 19.46
N ILE A 2 83.59 -0.66 18.96
CA ILE A 2 82.70 -0.26 17.88
C ILE A 2 81.29 -0.26 18.50
N CYS A 3 80.65 0.89 18.47
CA CYS A 3 79.30 1.10 18.98
C CYS A 3 78.27 0.75 17.89
N PRO A 4 77.25 -0.08 18.09
CA PRO A 4 76.21 -0.31 17.09
C PRO A 4 75.10 0.72 17.24
N CYS A 5 74.90 1.52 16.20
CA CYS A 5 73.90 2.53 16.10
C CYS A 5 72.55 1.93 15.67
N SER A 6 71.52 2.31 16.34
CA SER A 6 70.13 1.85 16.33
C SER A 6 69.43 2.01 14.99
N ARG A 7 68.96 0.87 14.44
CA ARG A 7 68.06 0.80 13.26
C ARG A 7 66.58 0.45 13.58
N SER A 8 66.12 0.70 14.81
CA SER A 8 64.81 0.18 15.24
C SER A 8 63.67 1.23 15.40
N ARG A 9 63.92 2.51 15.13
CA ARG A 9 62.87 3.55 15.32
C ARG A 9 62.08 3.92 14.04
N PHE A 10 62.54 3.51 12.84
CA PHE A 10 61.85 3.89 11.61
C PHE A 10 60.74 2.93 11.19
N HIS A 11 60.75 1.68 11.66
CA HIS A 11 59.70 0.69 11.28
C HIS A 11 58.40 0.87 12.07
N TRP A 12 58.40 1.44 13.25
CA TRP A 12 57.21 1.64 14.05
C TRP A 12 56.31 2.80 13.56
N VAL A 13 56.91 3.84 12.98
CA VAL A 13 56.18 4.99 12.47
C VAL A 13 55.39 4.63 11.17
N ILE A 14 55.94 3.78 10.34
CA ILE A 14 55.25 3.34 9.09
C ILE A 14 54.10 2.39 9.39
N GLN A 15 54.23 1.51 10.39
CA GLN A 15 53.15 0.63 10.83
C GLN A 15 52.01 1.38 11.52
N LEU A 16 52.32 2.43 12.29
CA LEU A 16 51.28 3.24 12.96
C LEU A 16 50.49 4.09 11.95
N CYS A 17 51.13 4.65 10.95
CA CYS A 17 50.44 5.37 9.87
C CYS A 17 49.59 4.45 9.01
N SER A 18 50.00 3.21 8.75
CA SER A 18 49.17 2.24 7.99
C SER A 18 47.94 1.77 8.80
N LEU A 19 48.06 1.65 10.12
CA LEU A 19 46.93 1.25 10.97
C LEU A 19 45.91 2.39 11.15
N ILE A 20 46.36 3.64 11.22
CA ILE A 20 45.49 4.81 11.27
C ILE A 20 44.73 5.03 9.95
N CYS A 21 45.34 4.76 8.80
CA CYS A 21 44.66 4.80 7.50
C CYS A 21 43.64 3.67 7.31
N LEU A 22 43.83 2.49 7.91
CA LEU A 22 42.90 1.38 7.85
C LEU A 22 41.68 1.61 8.77
N VAL A 23 41.84 2.28 9.90
CA VAL A 23 40.72 2.61 10.80
C VAL A 23 39.93 3.83 10.31
N ALA A 24 40.57 4.77 9.63
CA ALA A 24 39.86 5.93 9.03
C ALA A 24 39.10 5.59 7.74
N GLY A 25 39.44 4.48 7.08
CA GLY A 25 38.77 4.02 5.84
C GLY A 25 37.47 3.25 6.06
N CYS A 26 37.17 2.82 7.29
CA CYS A 26 35.98 1.99 7.57
C CYS A 26 34.75 2.75 8.13
N CYS A 27 34.78 4.06 8.21
CA CYS A 27 33.67 4.84 8.80
C CYS A 27 33.08 5.93 7.91
N SER A 28 33.29 5.89 6.61
CA SER A 28 32.41 6.65 5.71
C SER A 28 31.26 5.77 5.24
N LEU A 29 30.33 5.45 6.14
CA LEU A 29 28.97 5.17 5.73
C LEU A 29 28.56 6.39 4.88
N PRO A 30 28.11 6.22 3.63
CA PRO A 30 27.57 7.33 2.87
C PRO A 30 26.39 7.85 3.72
N ALA A 31 26.55 9.04 4.29
CA ALA A 31 25.42 9.74 4.87
C ALA A 31 24.36 9.77 3.77
N ALA A 32 23.23 9.08 3.99
CA ALA A 32 22.10 9.13 3.10
C ALA A 32 21.81 10.61 2.87
N ARG A 33 22.20 11.15 1.73
CA ARG A 33 21.93 12.53 1.38
C ARG A 33 20.43 12.65 1.36
N ALA A 34 19.90 13.45 2.26
CA ALA A 34 18.51 13.89 2.20
C ALA A 34 18.29 14.49 0.81
N GLN A 35 17.65 13.72 -0.07
CA GLN A 35 17.31 14.18 -1.41
C GLN A 35 15.96 14.85 -1.31
N ASN A 36 16.00 16.16 -1.13
CA ASN A 36 14.77 16.94 -1.08
C ASN A 36 14.18 17.01 -2.49
N LEU A 37 12.92 16.56 -2.64
CA LEU A 37 12.19 16.66 -3.90
C LEU A 37 11.68 18.09 -4.05
N ASP A 38 12.49 18.97 -4.67
CA ASP A 38 12.26 20.41 -4.67
C ASP A 38 11.17 20.84 -5.66
N LYS A 39 10.98 20.12 -6.76
CA LYS A 39 10.06 20.53 -7.82
C LYS A 39 9.34 19.35 -8.45
N PRO A 40 7.99 19.34 -8.51
CA PRO A 40 7.26 18.34 -9.23
C PRO A 40 7.51 18.47 -10.75
N LEU A 41 7.62 17.34 -11.42
CA LEU A 41 7.62 17.25 -12.89
C LEU A 41 6.26 17.60 -13.45
N GLN A 42 5.22 17.25 -12.72
CA GLN A 42 3.84 17.43 -13.13
C GLN A 42 2.97 17.77 -11.94
N THR A 43 1.96 18.61 -12.19
CA THR A 43 0.90 18.95 -11.25
C THR A 43 -0.44 18.75 -11.96
N ILE A 44 -1.33 17.97 -11.35
CA ILE A 44 -2.74 17.92 -11.73
C ILE A 44 -3.48 18.78 -10.71
N ASP A 45 -3.83 20.01 -11.15
CA ASP A 45 -4.45 21.03 -10.28
C ASP A 45 -5.98 20.90 -10.30
N GLU A 46 -6.47 19.80 -9.76
CA GLU A 46 -7.87 19.44 -9.60
C GLU A 46 -8.10 19.00 -8.14
N ASP A 47 -9.34 18.95 -7.70
CA ASP A 47 -9.69 18.43 -6.37
C ASP A 47 -9.63 16.91 -6.33
N ILE A 48 -8.42 16.36 -6.20
CA ILE A 48 -8.16 14.92 -6.25
C ILE A 48 -8.50 14.27 -4.92
N THR A 49 -9.33 13.24 -4.94
CA THR A 49 -9.75 12.49 -3.74
C THR A 49 -9.00 11.18 -3.57
N ALA A 50 -8.70 10.50 -4.67
CA ALA A 50 -7.93 9.26 -4.69
C ALA A 50 -7.13 9.11 -5.99
N PHE A 51 -6.08 8.30 -5.98
CA PHE A 51 -5.33 7.94 -7.18
C PHE A 51 -4.58 6.62 -7.00
N ALA A 52 -4.20 6.01 -8.11
CA ALA A 52 -3.25 4.90 -8.12
C ALA A 52 -2.53 4.80 -9.48
N TYR A 53 -1.31 4.26 -9.48
CA TYR A 53 -0.65 3.85 -10.70
C TYR A 53 -1.22 2.52 -11.20
N THR A 54 -1.48 2.45 -12.50
CA THR A 54 -1.74 1.18 -13.19
C THR A 54 -0.45 0.38 -13.31
N PRO A 55 -0.50 -0.94 -13.54
CA PRO A 55 0.71 -1.76 -13.75
C PRO A 55 1.62 -1.29 -14.88
N ASP A 56 1.07 -0.61 -15.90
CA ASP A 56 1.81 -0.04 -17.03
C ASP A 56 2.22 1.44 -16.83
N GLY A 57 2.07 1.97 -15.61
CA GLY A 57 2.58 3.29 -15.23
C GLY A 57 1.67 4.48 -15.56
N ARG A 58 0.46 4.24 -16.08
CA ARG A 58 -0.58 5.28 -16.20
C ARG A 58 -1.11 5.64 -14.81
N ILE A 59 -1.80 6.78 -14.67
CA ILE A 59 -2.41 7.19 -13.41
C ILE A 59 -3.93 7.23 -13.56
N VAL A 60 -4.64 6.47 -12.72
CA VAL A 60 -6.09 6.63 -12.52
C VAL A 60 -6.29 7.49 -11.29
N TYR A 61 -7.19 8.46 -11.38
CA TYR A 61 -7.48 9.35 -10.27
C TYR A 61 -8.94 9.79 -10.27
N SER A 62 -9.45 10.11 -9.10
CA SER A 62 -10.78 10.65 -8.91
C SER A 62 -10.72 12.15 -8.65
N VAL A 63 -11.64 12.89 -9.25
CA VAL A 63 -11.77 14.34 -9.10
C VAL A 63 -13.12 14.65 -8.48
N HIS A 64 -13.08 15.32 -7.33
CA HIS A 64 -14.27 15.76 -6.64
C HIS A 64 -14.99 16.87 -7.41
N ARG A 65 -16.31 16.77 -7.51
CA ARG A 65 -17.16 17.73 -8.18
C ARG A 65 -18.38 18.07 -7.33
N ASN A 66 -18.68 19.35 -7.26
CA ASN A 66 -19.90 19.87 -6.67
C ASN A 66 -20.89 20.24 -7.77
N TYR A 67 -22.06 19.62 -7.77
CA TYR A 67 -23.15 19.95 -8.69
C TYR A 67 -24.29 20.61 -7.95
N LYS A 68 -24.65 21.79 -8.40
CA LYS A 68 -25.83 22.49 -7.89
C LYS A 68 -27.06 22.09 -8.70
N THR A 69 -27.98 21.41 -8.05
CA THR A 69 -29.33 21.23 -8.58
C THR A 69 -30.24 22.32 -8.00
N LYS A 70 -31.47 22.42 -8.51
CA LYS A 70 -32.47 23.36 -7.96
C LYS A 70 -32.87 23.07 -6.51
N LEU A 71 -32.62 21.84 -6.01
CA LEU A 71 -33.10 21.33 -4.74
C LEU A 71 -31.96 20.93 -3.80
N TYR A 72 -30.79 20.52 -4.34
CA TYR A 72 -29.71 19.95 -3.54
C TYR A 72 -28.34 20.29 -4.14
N ASP A 73 -27.34 20.45 -3.28
CA ASP A 73 -25.95 20.38 -3.66
C ASP A 73 -25.54 18.90 -3.65
N LEU A 74 -25.16 18.38 -4.83
CA LEU A 74 -24.71 16.99 -4.99
C LEU A 74 -23.20 16.96 -5.12
N GLU A 75 -22.56 16.18 -4.28
CA GLU A 75 -21.13 15.90 -4.35
C GLU A 75 -20.91 14.54 -5.00
N HIS A 76 -20.01 14.45 -5.95
CA HIS A 76 -19.61 13.18 -6.55
C HIS A 76 -18.20 13.27 -7.11
N ASP A 77 -17.59 12.14 -7.37
CA ASP A 77 -16.25 12.06 -7.94
C ASP A 77 -16.32 11.51 -9.37
N ASP A 78 -15.66 12.21 -10.30
CA ASP A 78 -15.39 11.70 -11.63
C ASP A 78 -14.14 10.85 -11.62
N ILE A 79 -14.07 9.78 -12.42
CA ILE A 79 -12.84 8.99 -12.61
C ILE A 79 -12.16 9.43 -13.90
N TRP A 80 -10.87 9.68 -13.80
CA TRP A 80 -10.00 10.08 -14.88
C TRP A 80 -8.82 9.12 -15.04
N LEU A 81 -8.31 9.03 -16.26
CA LEU A 81 -7.08 8.34 -16.58
C LEU A 81 -6.13 9.32 -17.25
N GLN A 82 -4.90 9.36 -16.78
CA GLN A 82 -3.77 9.98 -17.45
C GLN A 82 -2.92 8.89 -18.09
N ASP A 83 -2.68 9.00 -19.40
CA ASP A 83 -1.79 8.10 -20.13
C ASP A 83 -0.30 8.44 -19.89
N ALA A 84 0.60 7.56 -20.36
CA ALA A 84 2.03 7.76 -20.23
C ALA A 84 2.56 9.02 -20.94
N GLY A 85 1.81 9.57 -21.89
CA GLY A 85 2.10 10.84 -22.58
C GLY A 85 1.57 12.07 -21.86
N GLY A 86 0.95 11.91 -20.69
CA GLY A 86 0.38 13.01 -19.91
C GLY A 86 -0.99 13.49 -20.39
N LYS A 87 -1.62 12.81 -21.36
CA LYS A 87 -2.95 13.16 -21.82
C LYS A 87 -4.01 12.61 -20.88
N HIS A 88 -4.96 13.46 -20.50
CA HIS A 88 -6.05 13.12 -19.59
C HIS A 88 -7.32 12.79 -20.35
N ARG A 89 -8.04 11.78 -19.92
CA ARG A 89 -9.40 11.47 -20.38
C ARG A 89 -10.29 11.06 -19.22
N ARG A 90 -11.52 11.49 -19.22
CA ARG A 90 -12.53 11.07 -18.25
C ARG A 90 -13.02 9.66 -18.61
N LEU A 91 -12.91 8.75 -17.66
CA LEU A 91 -13.43 7.39 -17.74
C LEU A 91 -14.89 7.33 -17.32
N LEU A 92 -15.21 8.03 -16.24
CA LEU A 92 -16.54 8.00 -15.65
C LEU A 92 -16.94 9.38 -15.17
N GLU A 93 -18.19 9.71 -15.40
CA GLU A 93 -18.87 10.88 -14.84
C GLU A 93 -19.68 10.43 -13.65
N GLY A 94 -19.23 10.82 -12.43
CA GLY A 94 -19.84 10.35 -11.18
C GLY A 94 -21.32 10.69 -11.05
N GLN A 95 -21.76 11.83 -11.62
CA GLN A 95 -23.17 12.22 -11.62
C GLN A 95 -24.09 11.17 -12.26
N LYS A 96 -23.61 10.40 -13.23
CA LYS A 96 -24.40 9.33 -13.87
C LYS A 96 -24.57 8.11 -12.98
N PHE A 97 -23.79 8.03 -11.92
CA PHE A 97 -23.84 6.94 -10.94
C PHE A 97 -24.86 7.15 -9.82
N THR A 98 -25.30 8.38 -9.61
CA THR A 98 -26.37 8.63 -8.65
C THR A 98 -27.66 7.98 -9.13
N ARG A 99 -27.90 6.75 -8.71
CA ARG A 99 -29.16 6.06 -8.94
C ARG A 99 -30.15 6.51 -7.85
N GLY A 100 -31.18 7.23 -8.28
CA GLY A 100 -32.27 7.67 -7.40
C GLY A 100 -31.93 8.92 -6.59
N ASN A 101 -32.67 9.13 -5.50
CA ASN A 101 -32.56 10.28 -4.62
C ASN A 101 -31.36 10.19 -3.62
N GLN A 102 -30.38 9.36 -3.87
CA GLN A 102 -29.23 9.24 -2.99
C GLN A 102 -28.29 10.42 -3.21
N PRO A 103 -28.09 11.27 -2.19
CA PRO A 103 -27.37 12.53 -2.38
C PRO A 103 -25.85 12.40 -2.53
N PHE A 104 -25.22 11.28 -2.15
CA PHE A 104 -23.77 11.20 -2.09
C PHE A 104 -23.23 9.85 -2.55
N SER A 105 -22.32 9.90 -3.51
CA SER A 105 -21.44 8.78 -3.86
C SER A 105 -20.04 9.31 -4.05
N TYR A 106 -19.09 8.91 -3.21
CA TYR A 106 -17.68 9.12 -3.51
C TYR A 106 -17.00 7.81 -3.80
N ILE A 107 -15.97 7.94 -4.60
CA ILE A 107 -15.04 6.86 -4.83
C ILE A 107 -14.08 6.84 -3.66
N GLY A 108 -14.00 5.72 -2.98
CA GLY A 108 -13.09 5.53 -1.85
C GLY A 108 -11.62 5.61 -2.25
N ASN A 109 -10.73 5.49 -1.28
CA ASN A 109 -9.31 5.79 -1.42
C ASN A 109 -8.51 4.77 -2.24
N SER A 110 -9.13 3.79 -2.89
CA SER A 110 -8.35 2.76 -3.55
C SER A 110 -8.89 2.34 -4.90
N PHE A 111 -8.04 2.51 -5.91
CA PHE A 111 -8.16 1.82 -7.18
C PHE A 111 -7.31 0.55 -7.15
N ARG A 112 -7.82 -0.52 -7.75
CA ARG A 112 -7.09 -1.76 -7.97
C ARG A 112 -7.19 -2.12 -9.44
N PHE A 113 -6.21 -2.84 -9.94
CA PHE A 113 -6.12 -3.16 -11.36
C PHE A 113 -5.91 -4.64 -11.56
N SER A 114 -6.48 -5.16 -12.66
CA SER A 114 -6.05 -6.46 -13.19
C SER A 114 -4.57 -6.41 -13.57
N ALA A 115 -3.90 -7.55 -13.62
CA ALA A 115 -2.46 -7.63 -13.90
C ALA A 115 -2.08 -6.97 -15.25
N ASN A 116 -2.99 -6.98 -16.22
CA ASN A 116 -2.80 -6.31 -17.51
C ASN A 116 -3.27 -4.84 -17.55
N GLY A 117 -3.73 -4.29 -16.42
CA GLY A 117 -4.19 -2.90 -16.28
C GLY A 117 -5.48 -2.56 -17.03
N ARG A 118 -6.20 -3.56 -17.57
CA ARG A 118 -7.39 -3.32 -18.41
C ARG A 118 -8.70 -3.27 -17.63
N ILE A 119 -8.73 -3.81 -16.41
CA ILE A 119 -9.91 -3.75 -15.55
C ILE A 119 -9.52 -2.95 -14.32
N ILE A 120 -10.40 -2.05 -13.94
CA ILE A 120 -10.27 -1.14 -12.81
C ILE A 120 -11.36 -1.49 -11.81
N LEU A 121 -10.97 -1.74 -10.57
CA LEU A 121 -11.86 -1.77 -9.43
C LEU A 121 -11.77 -0.42 -8.75
N ALA A 122 -12.89 0.25 -8.62
CA ALA A 122 -13.01 1.49 -7.87
C ALA A 122 -13.89 1.24 -6.65
N GLU A 123 -13.32 1.42 -5.46
CA GLU A 123 -14.05 1.33 -4.22
C GLU A 123 -14.90 2.59 -4.02
N LEU A 124 -16.18 2.41 -3.86
CA LEU A 124 -17.16 3.47 -3.65
C LEU A 124 -17.58 3.48 -2.18
N LEU A 125 -17.56 4.63 -1.56
CA LEU A 125 -18.25 4.88 -0.31
C LEU A 125 -19.54 5.62 -0.62
N THR A 126 -20.67 5.01 -0.30
CA THR A 126 -22.00 5.61 -0.47
C THR A 126 -22.59 5.89 0.89
N THR A 127 -22.95 7.14 1.14
CA THR A 127 -23.66 7.54 2.35
C THR A 127 -25.14 7.68 2.01
N THR A 128 -25.99 6.90 2.65
CA THR A 128 -27.44 6.93 2.47
C THR A 128 -28.09 7.52 3.71
N VAL A 129 -28.92 8.55 3.55
CA VAL A 129 -29.77 9.06 4.64
C VAL A 129 -30.92 8.07 4.82
N VAL A 130 -30.98 7.45 6.00
CA VAL A 130 -31.89 6.31 6.28
C VAL A 130 -33.23 6.77 6.79
N ASP A 131 -33.30 7.90 7.48
CA ASP A 131 -34.53 8.40 8.09
C ASP A 131 -34.62 9.93 8.15
N ASP A 132 -35.79 10.43 8.51
CA ASP A 132 -36.09 11.86 8.63
C ASP A 132 -35.31 12.55 9.77
N SER A 133 -34.66 11.79 10.67
CA SER A 133 -33.76 12.33 11.70
C SER A 133 -32.38 12.72 11.16
N GLY A 134 -32.10 12.41 9.87
CA GLY A 134 -30.83 12.64 9.24
C GLY A 134 -29.77 11.58 9.58
N LYS A 135 -30.19 10.43 10.14
CA LYS A 135 -29.28 9.30 10.34
C LYS A 135 -28.75 8.84 8.99
N ALA A 136 -27.45 8.84 8.84
CA ALA A 136 -26.77 8.38 7.63
C ALA A 136 -26.09 7.04 7.89
N GLU A 137 -26.14 6.16 6.91
CA GLU A 137 -25.41 4.89 6.91
C GLU A 137 -24.45 4.87 5.72
N ASP A 138 -23.20 4.54 6.01
CA ASP A 138 -22.18 4.38 5.00
C ASP A 138 -22.14 2.92 4.53
N SER A 139 -22.06 2.73 3.21
CA SER A 139 -21.87 1.41 2.60
C SER A 139 -20.69 1.42 1.63
N PHE A 140 -19.92 0.34 1.66
CA PHE A 140 -18.84 0.13 0.70
C PHE A 140 -19.35 -0.67 -0.48
N GLN A 141 -18.96 -0.25 -1.68
CA GLN A 141 -19.30 -0.91 -2.92
C GLN A 141 -18.08 -0.91 -3.83
N THR A 142 -17.95 -1.89 -4.69
CA THR A 142 -16.89 -1.92 -5.68
C THR A 142 -17.46 -1.84 -7.09
N LEU A 143 -17.07 -0.80 -7.80
CA LEU A 143 -17.41 -0.59 -9.20
C LEU A 143 -16.36 -1.22 -10.13
N LEU A 144 -16.81 -1.89 -11.19
CA LEU A 144 -15.95 -2.47 -12.21
C LEU A 144 -16.02 -1.66 -13.51
N LEU A 145 -14.87 -1.20 -13.97
CA LEU A 145 -14.70 -0.51 -15.24
C LEU A 145 -13.64 -1.20 -16.09
N ASP A 146 -13.77 -1.14 -17.39
CA ASP A 146 -12.63 -1.36 -18.27
C ASP A 146 -11.79 -0.08 -18.41
N ASP A 147 -10.61 -0.19 -18.99
CA ASP A 147 -9.70 0.94 -19.18
C ASP A 147 -10.20 1.96 -20.22
N SER A 148 -11.31 1.71 -20.91
CA SER A 148 -12.03 2.70 -21.73
C SER A 148 -13.06 3.50 -20.93
N GLY A 149 -13.36 3.09 -19.70
CA GLY A 149 -14.38 3.68 -18.83
C GLY A 149 -15.75 3.02 -18.98
N LYS A 150 -15.84 1.91 -19.72
CA LYS A 150 -17.07 1.15 -19.83
C LYS A 150 -17.28 0.27 -18.62
N GLU A 151 -18.47 0.34 -18.05
CA GLU A 151 -18.86 -0.53 -16.95
C GLU A 151 -18.84 -2.01 -17.35
N ILE A 152 -18.19 -2.83 -16.53
CA ILE A 152 -18.22 -4.28 -16.67
C ILE A 152 -19.35 -4.80 -15.80
N ARG A 153 -20.38 -5.34 -16.46
CA ARG A 153 -21.54 -5.90 -15.75
C ARG A 153 -21.22 -7.28 -15.19
N ILE A 154 -21.50 -7.43 -13.93
CA ILE A 154 -21.51 -8.71 -13.23
C ILE A 154 -22.91 -9.35 -13.29
N ALA A 155 -23.10 -10.54 -12.75
CA ALA A 155 -24.40 -11.23 -12.74
C ALA A 155 -25.53 -10.30 -12.29
N LYS A 156 -26.68 -10.46 -12.91
CA LYS A 156 -27.89 -9.64 -12.72
C LYS A 156 -27.86 -8.24 -13.33
N GLY A 157 -26.85 -7.94 -14.19
CA GLY A 157 -26.83 -6.70 -14.97
C GLY A 157 -26.32 -5.47 -14.23
N ASP A 158 -25.79 -5.62 -13.03
CA ASP A 158 -25.11 -4.56 -12.30
C ASP A 158 -23.61 -4.57 -12.51
N SER A 159 -22.97 -3.42 -12.41
CA SER A 159 -21.51 -3.24 -12.43
C SER A 159 -20.92 -3.00 -11.02
N ILE A 160 -21.75 -3.07 -10.00
CA ILE A 160 -21.41 -2.80 -8.61
C ILE A 160 -21.49 -4.11 -7.81
N ILE A 161 -20.44 -4.35 -7.02
CA ILE A 161 -20.43 -5.40 -5.99
C ILE A 161 -20.78 -4.71 -4.68
N PRO A 162 -21.95 -5.00 -4.09
CA PRO A 162 -22.35 -4.40 -2.82
C PRO A 162 -21.49 -4.95 -1.67
N ASP A 163 -21.31 -4.16 -0.63
CA ASP A 163 -20.64 -4.51 0.63
C ASP A 163 -19.22 -5.08 0.45
N ALA A 164 -18.56 -4.72 -0.65
CA ALA A 164 -17.22 -5.18 -1.00
C ALA A 164 -16.18 -4.14 -0.58
N ALA A 165 -15.36 -4.50 0.39
CA ALA A 165 -14.20 -3.73 0.82
C ALA A 165 -12.89 -4.44 0.44
N ASP A 166 -11.82 -3.66 0.30
CA ASP A 166 -10.48 -4.15 0.00
C ASP A 166 -10.44 -5.14 -1.18
N PRO A 167 -11.07 -4.82 -2.33
CA PRO A 167 -11.13 -5.74 -3.45
C PRO A 167 -9.75 -5.91 -4.08
N PHE A 168 -9.46 -7.13 -4.57
CA PHE A 168 -8.24 -7.41 -5.31
C PHE A 168 -8.45 -8.46 -6.41
N PHE A 169 -7.65 -8.38 -7.46
CA PHE A 169 -7.65 -9.37 -8.52
C PHE A 169 -6.76 -10.55 -8.21
N LEU A 170 -7.17 -11.72 -8.70
CA LEU A 170 -6.26 -12.85 -8.87
C LEU A 170 -5.43 -12.70 -10.16
N PRO A 171 -4.37 -13.49 -10.32
CA PRO A 171 -3.50 -13.44 -11.50
C PRO A 171 -4.22 -13.69 -12.82
N ASP A 172 -5.38 -14.38 -12.80
CA ASP A 172 -6.22 -14.61 -13.96
C ASP A 172 -6.86 -13.33 -14.53
N SER A 173 -6.71 -12.20 -13.83
CA SER A 173 -7.24 -10.89 -14.17
C SER A 173 -8.78 -10.83 -14.34
N VAL A 174 -9.49 -11.84 -13.88
CA VAL A 174 -10.96 -11.92 -13.94
C VAL A 174 -11.61 -12.33 -12.64
N THR A 175 -10.89 -13.02 -11.77
CA THR A 175 -11.38 -13.38 -10.43
C THR A 175 -11.05 -12.26 -9.45
N ILE A 176 -12.07 -11.78 -8.75
CA ILE A 176 -11.99 -10.71 -7.76
C ILE A 176 -12.31 -11.31 -6.41
N ASN A 177 -11.46 -11.06 -5.42
CA ASN A 177 -11.73 -11.35 -4.03
C ASN A 177 -11.95 -10.04 -3.28
N PHE A 178 -12.78 -10.08 -2.25
CA PHE A 178 -13.08 -8.92 -1.42
C PHE A 178 -13.51 -9.36 -0.02
N LEU A 179 -13.33 -8.49 0.94
CA LEU A 179 -13.87 -8.66 2.28
C LEU A 179 -15.30 -8.08 2.34
N SER A 180 -16.22 -8.81 2.94
CA SER A 180 -17.58 -8.29 3.12
C SER A 180 -17.65 -7.36 4.32
N GLU A 181 -18.20 -6.17 4.14
CA GLU A 181 -18.55 -5.26 5.25
C GLU A 181 -19.94 -5.51 5.84
N ALA A 182 -20.81 -6.24 5.12
CA ALA A 182 -22.15 -6.56 5.58
C ALA A 182 -22.17 -7.52 6.77
N VAL A 183 -21.08 -8.26 6.99
CA VAL A 183 -20.96 -9.28 8.02
C VAL A 183 -19.79 -8.94 8.93
N LYS A 184 -20.00 -8.90 10.22
CA LYS A 184 -18.94 -8.81 11.22
C LYS A 184 -18.89 -10.09 12.03
N PRO A 185 -17.74 -10.75 12.07
CA PRO A 185 -16.45 -10.38 11.48
C PRO A 185 -16.41 -10.53 9.95
N ARG A 186 -15.48 -9.83 9.30
CA ARG A 186 -15.34 -9.78 7.82
C ARG A 186 -15.05 -11.15 7.22
N LEU A 187 -15.82 -11.53 6.22
CA LEU A 187 -15.67 -12.77 5.48
C LEU A 187 -15.06 -12.49 4.10
N LEU A 188 -14.25 -13.43 3.62
CA LEU A 188 -13.65 -13.36 2.29
C LEU A 188 -14.59 -13.99 1.25
N PHE A 189 -14.91 -13.22 0.22
CA PHE A 189 -15.71 -13.66 -0.92
C PHE A 189 -14.91 -13.64 -2.21
N SER A 190 -15.32 -14.46 -3.15
CA SER A 190 -14.74 -14.52 -4.49
C SER A 190 -15.83 -14.32 -5.55
N LEU A 191 -15.51 -13.56 -6.60
CA LEU A 191 -16.37 -13.27 -7.73
C LEU A 191 -15.59 -13.40 -9.04
N LYS A 192 -16.21 -13.99 -10.06
CA LYS A 192 -15.64 -14.04 -11.40
C LYS A 192 -16.24 -12.96 -12.28
N ALA A 193 -15.45 -11.98 -12.70
CA ALA A 193 -15.85 -10.94 -13.64
C ALA A 193 -15.79 -11.45 -15.08
N THR A 194 -16.65 -12.40 -15.45
CA THR A 194 -16.76 -12.88 -16.83
C THR A 194 -18.11 -12.51 -17.41
N ARG A 195 -18.17 -12.18 -18.70
CA ARG A 195 -19.39 -11.78 -19.42
C ARG A 195 -20.54 -12.80 -19.38
N LEU A 196 -20.29 -14.02 -18.95
CA LEU A 196 -21.21 -15.13 -19.19
C LEU A 196 -21.73 -15.84 -17.93
N ASN A 197 -21.03 -15.84 -16.82
CA ASN A 197 -21.51 -16.48 -15.58
C ASN A 197 -20.77 -15.88 -14.39
N THR A 198 -21.42 -14.98 -13.72
CA THR A 198 -20.94 -14.51 -12.42
C THR A 198 -21.70 -15.26 -11.35
N GLY A 199 -21.09 -16.29 -10.80
CA GLY A 199 -21.51 -16.86 -9.54
C GLY A 199 -20.64 -16.29 -8.44
N THR A 200 -21.25 -15.85 -7.34
CA THR A 200 -20.51 -15.71 -6.09
C THR A 200 -20.06 -17.10 -5.70
N PHE A 201 -18.77 -17.32 -5.71
CA PHE A 201 -18.21 -18.56 -5.18
C PHE A 201 -18.12 -18.38 -3.67
N LYS A 202 -18.57 -19.38 -2.93
CA LYS A 202 -18.22 -19.46 -1.53
C LYS A 202 -16.71 -19.65 -1.46
N SER A 203 -16.02 -18.72 -0.81
CA SER A 203 -14.62 -18.93 -0.48
C SER A 203 -14.53 -20.17 0.43
N PRO A 204 -13.53 -21.04 0.27
CA PRO A 204 -13.27 -22.10 1.24
C PRO A 204 -13.06 -21.54 2.65
N HIS A 205 -12.79 -20.24 2.78
CA HIS A 205 -12.53 -19.53 4.03
C HIS A 205 -13.73 -18.74 4.56
N GLN A 206 -14.95 -19.00 4.08
CA GLN A 206 -16.14 -18.19 4.45
C GLN A 206 -16.49 -18.21 5.94
N ASP A 207 -16.06 -19.23 6.67
CA ASP A 207 -16.31 -19.35 8.11
C ASP A 207 -15.17 -18.79 8.97
N ARG A 208 -14.19 -18.15 8.34
CA ARG A 208 -13.02 -17.57 9.01
C ARG A 208 -13.08 -16.04 8.95
N THR A 209 -12.47 -15.43 9.94
CA THR A 209 -12.50 -13.99 10.14
C THR A 209 -11.13 -13.37 9.89
N PHE A 210 -11.08 -12.37 9.04
CA PHE A 210 -9.84 -11.73 8.65
C PHE A 210 -9.84 -10.26 9.06
N ARG A 211 -8.73 -9.80 9.62
CA ARG A 211 -8.47 -8.36 9.81
C ARG A 211 -7.98 -7.72 8.52
N ASP A 212 -7.05 -8.37 7.85
CA ASP A 212 -6.47 -7.93 6.59
C ASP A 212 -6.20 -9.12 5.68
N VAL A 213 -6.34 -8.89 4.35
CA VAL A 213 -5.99 -9.85 3.31
C VAL A 213 -5.30 -9.10 2.17
N VAL A 214 -4.11 -9.54 1.79
CA VAL A 214 -3.32 -8.93 0.70
C VAL A 214 -2.89 -10.00 -0.28
N PRO A 215 -3.18 -9.84 -1.59
CA PRO A 215 -2.83 -10.84 -2.60
C PRO A 215 -1.32 -11.00 -2.74
N LEU A 216 -0.90 -12.24 -3.04
CA LEU A 216 0.47 -12.52 -3.47
C LEU A 216 0.60 -12.28 -4.97
N PRO A 217 1.63 -11.55 -5.42
CA PRO A 217 1.86 -11.32 -6.83
C PRO A 217 2.01 -12.63 -7.63
N GLY A 218 1.27 -12.75 -8.72
CA GLY A 218 1.44 -13.82 -9.70
C GLY A 218 0.93 -15.21 -9.31
N VAL A 219 0.35 -15.39 -8.11
CA VAL A 219 -0.18 -16.67 -7.64
C VAL A 219 -1.59 -16.52 -7.04
N PRO A 220 -2.44 -17.57 -7.08
CA PRO A 220 -3.79 -17.52 -6.54
C PRO A 220 -3.82 -17.73 -5.02
N SER A 221 -2.95 -17.02 -4.32
CA SER A 221 -2.81 -17.07 -2.86
C SER A 221 -2.78 -15.67 -2.29
N ALA A 222 -3.04 -15.52 -1.02
CA ALA A 222 -2.95 -14.26 -0.29
C ALA A 222 -2.26 -14.44 1.05
N ILE A 223 -1.76 -13.35 1.60
CA ILE A 223 -1.36 -13.27 3.01
C ILE A 223 -2.53 -12.66 3.78
N ALA A 224 -2.93 -13.32 4.84
CA ALA A 224 -4.05 -12.91 5.67
C ALA A 224 -3.62 -12.83 7.14
N VAL A 225 -4.23 -11.88 7.85
CA VAL A 225 -4.21 -11.86 9.31
C VAL A 225 -5.57 -12.30 9.80
N GLU A 226 -5.63 -13.53 10.27
CA GLU A 226 -6.82 -14.14 10.87
C GLU A 226 -6.89 -13.82 12.35
N GLN A 227 -8.10 -13.66 12.86
CA GLN A 227 -8.38 -13.49 14.27
C GLN A 227 -9.58 -14.37 14.64
N ASP A 228 -9.63 -14.82 15.89
CA ASP A 228 -10.81 -15.56 16.37
C ASP A 228 -12.08 -14.72 16.36
N HIS A 229 -13.23 -15.36 16.35
CA HIS A 229 -14.54 -14.68 16.34
C HIS A 229 -14.76 -13.76 17.56
N ALA A 230 -14.13 -14.08 18.68
CA ALA A 230 -14.23 -13.29 19.91
C ALA A 230 -13.33 -12.06 19.89
N MET A 231 -12.41 -11.97 18.91
CA MET A 231 -11.41 -10.91 18.78
C MET A 231 -10.53 -10.75 20.04
N THR A 232 -10.41 -11.79 20.85
CA THR A 232 -9.72 -11.77 22.15
C THR A 232 -8.43 -12.60 22.14
N GLY A 233 -8.29 -13.51 21.17
CA GLY A 233 -7.11 -14.34 21.01
C GLY A 233 -6.00 -13.68 20.19
N PRO A 234 -4.81 -14.32 20.13
CA PRO A 234 -3.73 -13.89 19.28
C PRO A 234 -4.15 -13.94 17.80
N SER A 235 -3.67 -13.01 17.01
CA SER A 235 -3.85 -13.03 15.55
C SER A 235 -2.90 -14.05 14.92
N ARG A 236 -3.30 -14.64 13.79
CA ARG A 236 -2.47 -15.56 13.02
C ARG A 236 -2.14 -14.98 11.67
N LEU A 237 -0.86 -14.88 11.36
CA LEU A 237 -0.40 -14.57 10.02
C LEU A 237 -0.37 -15.85 9.20
N GLN A 238 -1.10 -15.88 8.10
CA GLN A 238 -1.25 -17.07 7.28
C GLN A 238 -1.04 -16.76 5.81
N ARG A 239 -0.51 -17.75 5.10
CA ARG A 239 -0.68 -17.82 3.66
C ARG A 239 -1.91 -18.68 3.39
N ILE A 240 -2.89 -18.10 2.72
CA ILE A 240 -4.13 -18.77 2.34
C ILE A 240 -4.13 -19.05 0.83
N GLU A 241 -4.57 -20.25 0.47
CA GLU A 241 -4.79 -20.64 -0.91
C GLU A 241 -6.26 -20.35 -1.27
N LEU A 242 -6.50 -19.43 -2.21
CA LEU A 242 -7.82 -18.84 -2.42
C LEU A 242 -8.88 -19.80 -2.99
N PHE A 243 -8.46 -20.97 -3.52
CA PHE A 243 -9.35 -21.97 -4.10
C PHE A 243 -9.39 -23.29 -3.33
N THR A 244 -8.53 -23.47 -2.34
CA THR A 244 -8.44 -24.67 -1.51
C THR A 244 -8.33 -24.29 -0.03
N GLU A 245 -8.36 -25.28 0.85
CA GLU A 245 -8.15 -25.09 2.28
C GLU A 245 -6.70 -25.40 2.71
N ASP A 246 -5.77 -25.48 1.74
CA ASP A 246 -4.36 -25.81 1.99
C ASP A 246 -3.59 -24.58 2.51
N ASP A 247 -3.97 -24.12 3.68
CA ASP A 247 -3.38 -22.94 4.29
C ASP A 247 -2.13 -23.27 5.09
N LYS A 248 -1.25 -22.29 5.18
CA LYS A 248 -0.03 -22.39 5.95
C LYS A 248 0.08 -21.27 6.96
N GLU A 249 0.07 -21.60 8.23
CA GLU A 249 0.42 -20.63 9.27
C GLU A 249 1.89 -20.23 9.14
N LEU A 250 2.14 -18.92 9.10
CA LEU A 250 3.48 -18.34 9.02
C LEU A 250 3.95 -17.86 10.38
N ALA A 251 3.06 -17.35 11.20
CA ALA A 251 3.36 -16.90 12.56
C ALA A 251 2.08 -16.69 13.39
N THR A 252 2.19 -16.94 14.68
CA THR A 252 1.27 -16.40 15.67
C THR A 252 1.75 -15.01 16.07
N LEU A 253 0.84 -14.03 16.10
CA LEU A 253 1.13 -12.63 16.41
C LEU A 253 0.53 -12.29 17.77
N ASP A 254 1.38 -11.92 18.73
CA ASP A 254 0.92 -11.45 20.04
C ASP A 254 0.12 -10.15 19.94
N SER A 255 0.44 -9.32 18.96
CA SER A 255 -0.27 -8.09 18.61
C SER A 255 -0.19 -7.80 17.11
N TYR A 256 -1.20 -7.06 16.61
CA TYR A 256 -1.27 -6.62 15.23
C TYR A 256 -2.03 -5.29 15.15
N GLU A 257 -1.37 -4.26 14.66
CA GLU A 257 -1.94 -2.92 14.52
C GLU A 257 -2.36 -2.56 13.09
N GLY A 258 -1.99 -3.40 12.10
CA GLY A 258 -2.36 -3.20 10.71
C GLY A 258 -1.18 -2.95 9.78
N GLY A 259 -1.49 -2.44 8.57
CA GLY A 259 -0.50 -2.10 7.56
C GLY A 259 0.10 -3.32 6.86
N LEU A 260 -0.65 -4.43 6.78
CA LEU A 260 -0.20 -5.62 6.07
C LEU A 260 0.15 -5.29 4.62
N SER A 261 1.36 -5.59 4.21
CA SER A 261 1.84 -5.31 2.86
C SER A 261 2.83 -6.37 2.39
N VAL A 262 2.59 -6.92 1.22
CA VAL A 262 3.48 -7.87 0.56
C VAL A 262 4.44 -7.10 -0.32
N SER A 263 5.70 -7.55 -0.36
CA SER A 263 6.71 -6.96 -1.24
C SER A 263 6.43 -7.23 -2.73
N PRO A 264 6.93 -6.42 -3.66
CA PRO A 264 6.69 -6.57 -5.09
C PRO A 264 7.00 -7.95 -5.66
N SER A 265 8.04 -8.63 -5.16
CA SER A 265 8.37 -10.00 -5.58
C SER A 265 7.48 -11.09 -4.95
N GLY A 266 6.65 -10.76 -3.98
CA GLY A 266 5.87 -11.73 -3.21
C GLY A 266 6.70 -12.58 -2.25
N LYS A 267 7.95 -12.20 -1.94
CA LYS A 267 8.83 -12.98 -1.07
C LYS A 267 8.84 -12.53 0.38
N LYS A 268 8.40 -11.30 0.65
CA LYS A 268 8.42 -10.70 1.98
C LYS A 268 7.06 -10.12 2.32
N VAL A 269 6.78 -10.04 3.61
CA VAL A 269 5.62 -9.34 4.15
C VAL A 269 6.08 -8.41 5.27
N ALA A 270 5.46 -7.24 5.35
CA ALA A 270 5.66 -6.31 6.44
C ALA A 270 4.32 -5.88 7.05
N TYR A 271 4.30 -5.63 8.35
CA TYR A 271 3.13 -5.19 9.11
C TYR A 271 3.57 -4.55 10.44
N PHE A 272 2.69 -3.75 11.02
CA PHE A 272 2.91 -3.20 12.35
C PHE A 272 2.40 -4.14 13.44
N VAL A 273 3.27 -4.47 14.40
CA VAL A 273 2.89 -5.23 15.59
C VAL A 273 2.41 -4.33 16.71
N ASP A 274 2.87 -3.09 16.72
CA ASP A 274 2.41 -2.03 17.61
C ASP A 274 2.53 -0.65 16.93
N LYS A 275 2.28 0.42 17.67
CA LYS A 275 2.33 1.80 17.14
C LYS A 275 3.73 2.28 16.76
N GLU A 276 4.76 1.52 17.04
CA GLU A 276 6.15 1.93 16.79
C GLU A 276 6.92 0.95 15.92
N ILE A 277 6.58 -0.35 15.98
CA ILE A 277 7.41 -1.42 15.43
C ILE A 277 6.79 -2.02 14.19
N LEU A 278 7.54 -1.94 13.09
CA LEU A 278 7.30 -2.66 11.85
C LEU A 278 8.11 -3.95 11.84
N GLU A 279 7.46 -5.07 11.61
CA GLU A 279 8.11 -6.35 11.35
C GLU A 279 8.16 -6.65 9.87
N VAL A 280 9.28 -7.27 9.45
CA VAL A 280 9.47 -7.79 8.09
C VAL A 280 9.77 -9.28 8.19
N ARG A 281 9.00 -10.10 7.48
CA ARG A 281 9.17 -11.57 7.43
C ARG A 281 9.40 -12.09 6.04
N ASP A 282 10.09 -13.23 5.96
CA ASP A 282 10.20 -14.03 4.75
C ASP A 282 8.92 -14.89 4.58
N LEU A 283 8.37 -14.96 3.38
CA LEU A 283 7.19 -15.76 3.07
C LEU A 283 7.53 -17.21 2.68
N ALA A 284 8.76 -17.49 2.29
CA ALA A 284 9.21 -18.87 2.01
C ALA A 284 9.49 -19.67 3.29
N SER A 285 9.97 -18.97 4.32
CA SER A 285 10.23 -19.53 5.64
C SER A 285 9.57 -18.62 6.70
N PRO A 286 9.06 -19.13 7.81
CA PRO A 286 8.39 -18.31 8.84
C PRO A 286 9.34 -17.38 9.61
N ASN A 287 10.52 -17.10 9.05
CA ASN A 287 11.56 -16.35 9.73
C ASN A 287 11.24 -14.87 9.74
N LEU A 288 11.37 -14.29 10.92
CA LEU A 288 11.43 -12.84 11.08
C LEU A 288 12.77 -12.36 10.51
N LEU A 289 12.73 -11.35 9.63
CA LEU A 289 13.92 -10.81 8.98
C LEU A 289 14.40 -9.52 9.66
N ALA A 290 13.46 -8.68 10.09
CA ALA A 290 13.78 -7.43 10.76
C ALA A 290 12.66 -6.96 11.67
N ARG A 291 13.03 -6.19 12.71
CA ARG A 291 12.15 -5.39 13.56
C ARG A 291 12.65 -3.95 13.55
N LEU A 292 11.83 -3.04 13.07
CA LEU A 292 12.22 -1.64 12.85
C LEU A 292 11.36 -0.72 13.69
N ARG A 293 11.97 0.12 14.52
CA ARG A 293 11.26 1.18 15.25
C ARG A 293 11.13 2.40 14.35
N VAL A 294 9.98 2.55 13.71
CA VAL A 294 9.74 3.59 12.69
C VAL A 294 8.52 4.46 12.98
N GLY A 295 7.69 4.07 13.95
CA GLY A 295 6.39 4.70 14.20
C GLY A 295 5.30 4.24 13.25
N LEU A 296 4.06 4.21 13.74
CA LEU A 296 2.90 3.80 12.94
C LEU A 296 2.69 4.79 11.78
N GLY A 297 2.45 4.26 10.61
CA GLY A 297 2.17 5.05 9.42
C GLY A 297 1.82 4.22 8.21
N VAL A 298 1.50 4.89 7.11
CA VAL A 298 1.32 4.23 5.82
C VAL A 298 2.68 4.10 5.16
N PHE A 299 3.00 2.93 4.64
CA PHE A 299 4.24 2.69 3.94
C PHE A 299 4.05 2.01 2.58
N ARG A 300 5.07 2.10 1.73
CA ARG A 300 5.15 1.43 0.43
C ARG A 300 6.55 0.85 0.25
N TRP A 301 6.63 -0.33 -0.33
CA TRP A 301 7.90 -0.94 -0.71
C TRP A 301 8.54 -0.18 -1.86
N SER A 302 9.87 -0.08 -1.87
CA SER A 302 10.60 0.23 -3.10
C SER A 302 10.51 -0.95 -4.07
N PRO A 303 10.53 -0.72 -5.40
CA PRO A 303 10.45 -1.81 -6.37
C PRO A 303 11.57 -2.85 -6.25
N ASP A 304 12.76 -2.45 -5.79
CA ASP A 304 13.91 -3.30 -5.53
C ASP A 304 13.88 -3.97 -4.14
N GLU A 305 12.87 -3.65 -3.32
CA GLU A 305 12.66 -4.17 -1.97
C GLU A 305 13.81 -3.92 -0.98
N SER A 306 14.70 -2.99 -1.29
CA SER A 306 15.79 -2.59 -0.41
C SER A 306 15.35 -1.58 0.65
N ARG A 307 14.23 -0.89 0.43
CA ARG A 307 13.73 0.20 1.25
C ARG A 307 12.21 0.18 1.34
N ILE A 308 11.71 0.88 2.33
CA ILE A 308 10.31 1.29 2.40
C ILE A 308 10.20 2.81 2.41
N LEU A 309 9.22 3.34 1.72
CA LEU A 309 8.81 4.74 1.80
C LEU A 309 7.72 4.85 2.85
N LEU A 310 7.99 5.54 3.95
CA LEU A 310 7.08 5.70 5.07
C LEU A 310 6.56 7.13 5.14
N LYS A 311 5.26 7.27 5.27
CA LYS A 311 4.61 8.51 5.67
C LYS A 311 4.64 8.61 7.20
N ARG A 312 5.41 9.53 7.72
CA ARG A 312 5.58 9.77 9.16
C ARG A 312 4.88 11.07 9.56
N ALA A 313 4.00 11.00 10.54
CA ALA A 313 3.47 12.21 11.18
C ALA A 313 4.55 12.81 12.09
N ILE A 314 4.82 14.11 11.96
CA ILE A 314 5.74 14.86 12.83
C ILE A 314 4.93 15.64 13.86
N GLU A 315 3.87 16.32 13.40
CA GLU A 315 2.96 17.09 14.22
C GLU A 315 1.52 16.91 13.71
N LYS A 316 0.54 17.50 14.41
CA LYS A 316 -0.89 17.38 14.04
C LYS A 316 -1.21 17.77 12.59
N LYS A 317 -0.37 18.57 11.92
CA LYS A 317 -0.61 19.12 10.58
C LYS A 317 0.60 18.97 9.64
N SER A 318 1.66 18.32 10.05
CA SER A 318 2.85 18.13 9.23
C SER A 318 3.30 16.68 9.20
N GLY A 319 3.94 16.28 8.13
CA GLY A 319 4.48 14.94 7.98
C GLY A 319 5.61 14.91 6.96
N ASP A 320 6.42 13.88 7.07
CA ASP A 320 7.49 13.59 6.14
C ASP A 320 7.21 12.30 5.38
N LEU A 321 7.58 12.28 4.12
CA LEU A 321 7.87 11.03 3.43
C LEU A 321 9.36 10.75 3.60
N VAL A 322 9.66 9.59 4.15
CA VAL A 322 11.04 9.20 4.47
C VAL A 322 11.35 7.82 3.91
N TRP A 323 12.54 7.67 3.34
CA TRP A 323 13.07 6.35 3.06
C TRP A 323 13.61 5.73 4.35
N ILE A 324 13.30 4.46 4.52
CA ILE A 324 13.84 3.59 5.56
C ILE A 324 14.56 2.45 4.84
N ASP A 325 15.88 2.41 4.95
CA ASP A 325 16.67 1.32 4.43
C ASP A 325 16.40 0.05 5.24
N LEU A 326 16.13 -1.04 4.54
CA LEU A 326 16.01 -2.33 5.20
C LEU A 326 17.42 -2.87 5.48
N PRO A 327 17.66 -3.40 6.69
CA PRO A 327 18.94 -4.03 6.98
C PRO A 327 19.17 -5.21 6.02
N PRO A 328 20.44 -5.61 5.77
CA PRO A 328 20.71 -6.83 5.05
C PRO A 328 19.91 -7.97 5.69
N LEU A 329 18.96 -8.50 4.94
CA LEU A 329 18.03 -9.51 5.43
C LEU A 329 18.77 -10.86 5.46
N SER A 330 19.54 -11.11 6.51
CA SER A 330 20.09 -12.42 6.79
C SER A 330 19.02 -13.25 7.49
N ALA A 331 18.80 -14.44 6.99
CA ALA A 331 17.93 -15.39 7.67
C ALA A 331 18.51 -15.68 9.09
N HIS A 332 17.79 -15.26 10.10
CA HIS A 332 18.12 -15.63 11.48
C HIS A 332 17.60 -17.05 11.74
N SER A 333 18.31 -17.80 12.56
CA SER A 333 17.85 -19.13 12.97
C SER A 333 16.48 -19.03 13.68
N PRO A 334 15.57 -19.98 13.46
CA PRO A 334 14.30 -20.00 14.17
C PRO A 334 14.52 -19.92 15.70
N GLY A 335 13.80 -19.02 16.37
CA GLY A 335 13.93 -18.80 17.81
C GLY A 335 15.05 -17.85 18.25
N GLN A 336 15.80 -17.29 17.31
CA GLN A 336 16.76 -16.24 17.64
C GLN A 336 16.02 -14.92 17.87
N ASP A 337 16.32 -14.24 18.98
CA ASP A 337 15.76 -12.93 19.27
C ASP A 337 16.36 -11.87 18.33
N ILE A 338 15.51 -11.22 17.55
CA ILE A 338 15.95 -10.21 16.60
C ILE A 338 15.88 -8.84 17.28
N PRO A 339 17.01 -8.15 17.42
CA PRO A 339 17.02 -6.85 18.05
C PRO A 339 16.20 -5.84 17.26
N ILE A 340 15.51 -4.96 17.96
CA ILE A 340 14.80 -3.84 17.36
C ILE A 340 15.85 -2.82 16.90
N SER A 341 15.96 -2.64 15.58
CA SER A 341 16.82 -1.61 15.01
C SER A 341 16.10 -0.26 14.91
N GLN A 342 16.86 0.81 15.04
CA GLN A 342 16.40 2.19 14.84
C GLN A 342 17.02 2.71 13.54
N PRO A 343 16.39 2.52 12.40
CA PRO A 343 16.93 3.03 11.15
C PRO A 343 16.93 4.56 11.14
N VAL A 344 17.93 5.13 10.48
CA VAL A 344 18.00 6.58 10.27
C VAL A 344 17.08 6.93 9.09
N PRO A 345 15.98 7.68 9.31
CA PRO A 345 15.11 8.07 8.22
C PRO A 345 15.79 9.05 7.28
N ALA A 346 15.70 8.84 5.98
CA ALA A 346 16.15 9.79 4.96
C ALA A 346 14.94 10.57 4.41
N PRO A 347 14.69 11.80 4.87
CA PRO A 347 13.57 12.60 4.39
C PRO A 347 13.73 12.92 2.91
N ILE A 348 12.66 12.75 2.13
CA ILE A 348 12.62 13.10 0.71
C ILE A 348 11.61 14.20 0.39
N LEU A 349 10.57 14.31 1.19
CA LEU A 349 9.56 15.33 1.03
C LEU A 349 8.98 15.73 2.38
N HIS A 350 9.01 17.01 2.67
CA HIS A 350 8.39 17.61 3.86
C HIS A 350 7.17 18.43 3.43
N SER A 351 6.02 18.21 4.01
CA SER A 351 4.81 18.97 3.71
C SER A 351 3.82 18.95 4.86
N LEU A 352 2.86 19.83 4.77
CA LEU A 352 1.59 19.71 5.46
C LEU A 352 0.99 18.35 5.12
N THR A 353 0.46 17.65 6.07
CA THR A 353 -0.04 16.26 5.98
C THR A 353 -0.39 15.77 4.59
N PHE A 354 0.35 14.77 4.07
CA PHE A 354 -0.02 14.09 2.82
C PHE A 354 -1.30 13.29 3.02
N ARG A 355 -2.22 13.34 2.07
CA ARG A 355 -3.40 12.49 2.10
C ARG A 355 -3.06 11.07 1.67
N ASP A 356 -2.41 10.92 0.51
CA ASP A 356 -1.97 9.64 -0.03
C ASP A 356 -0.72 9.81 -0.89
N PHE A 357 0.00 8.71 -1.13
CA PHE A 357 1.19 8.68 -1.96
C PHE A 357 1.38 7.28 -2.57
N ALA A 358 2.00 7.25 -3.74
CA ALA A 358 2.34 6.00 -4.43
C ALA A 358 3.64 6.14 -5.22
N ILE A 359 4.40 5.05 -5.31
CA ILE A 359 5.57 4.91 -6.16
C ILE A 359 5.12 4.29 -7.48
N SER A 360 5.62 4.80 -8.61
CA SER A 360 5.35 4.19 -9.92
C SER A 360 5.89 2.76 -9.98
N PRO A 361 5.29 1.86 -10.80
CA PRO A 361 5.74 0.47 -10.88
C PRO A 361 7.21 0.30 -11.27
N ASP A 362 7.76 1.24 -12.03
CA ASP A 362 9.17 1.26 -12.45
C ASP A 362 10.10 1.95 -11.44
N GLY A 363 9.56 2.45 -10.32
CA GLY A 363 10.31 3.12 -9.26
C GLY A 363 10.81 4.53 -9.57
N ARG A 364 10.52 5.07 -10.76
CA ARG A 364 11.07 6.36 -11.19
C ARG A 364 10.31 7.58 -10.70
N PHE A 365 9.07 7.41 -10.29
CA PHE A 365 8.21 8.53 -9.91
C PHE A 365 7.52 8.30 -8.57
N LEU A 366 7.33 9.37 -7.84
CA LEU A 366 6.50 9.47 -6.66
C LEU A 366 5.34 10.40 -6.96
N ALA A 367 4.12 9.91 -6.78
CA ALA A 367 2.93 10.74 -6.82
C ALA A 367 2.38 10.95 -5.41
N VAL A 368 1.93 12.17 -5.11
CA VAL A 368 1.39 12.57 -3.80
C VAL A 368 0.20 13.49 -3.94
N ILE A 369 -0.82 13.27 -3.10
CA ILE A 369 -1.91 14.23 -2.90
C ILE A 369 -1.54 15.13 -1.72
N ILE A 370 -1.46 16.44 -1.96
CA ILE A 370 -1.19 17.43 -0.93
C ILE A 370 -2.52 18.00 -0.43
N PRO A 371 -2.77 18.02 0.90
CA PRO A 371 -3.96 18.63 1.47
C PRO A 371 -4.02 20.14 1.22
N GLY A 372 -5.23 20.67 1.19
CA GLY A 372 -5.51 22.09 0.97
C GLY A 372 -5.97 22.38 -0.45
N LYS A 373 -5.13 22.21 -1.45
CA LYS A 373 -5.54 22.26 -2.87
C LYS A 373 -5.99 20.92 -3.41
N ARG A 374 -5.71 19.82 -2.69
CA ARG A 374 -5.91 18.43 -3.12
C ARG A 374 -5.31 18.11 -4.50
N SER A 375 -4.31 18.86 -4.93
CA SER A 375 -3.63 18.63 -6.19
C SER A 375 -2.77 17.37 -6.12
N LEU A 376 -2.69 16.64 -7.23
CA LEU A 376 -1.78 15.51 -7.36
C LEU A 376 -0.46 15.98 -7.96
N LEU A 377 0.62 15.80 -7.22
CA LEU A 377 1.98 16.16 -7.62
C LEU A 377 2.76 14.90 -7.96
N VAL A 378 3.49 14.93 -9.08
CA VAL A 378 4.38 13.84 -9.50
C VAL A 378 5.82 14.32 -9.50
N PHE A 379 6.66 13.66 -8.73
CA PHE A 379 8.09 13.95 -8.59
C PHE A 379 8.94 12.85 -9.21
N PRO A 380 10.12 13.16 -9.77
CA PRO A 380 11.10 12.15 -10.10
C PRO A 380 11.67 11.57 -8.81
N LEU A 381 11.77 10.25 -8.71
CA LEU A 381 12.52 9.59 -7.66
C LEU A 381 13.95 9.37 -8.14
N PRO A 382 14.94 9.84 -7.43
CA PRO A 382 16.34 9.54 -7.75
C PRO A 382 16.63 8.06 -7.43
N HIS A 383 17.36 7.42 -8.33
CA HIS A 383 17.83 6.03 -8.21
C HIS A 383 18.93 5.87 -7.17
#